data_e4e65a083b5466f524130137a3128f1d
#
_entry.id   e4e65a083b5466f524130137a3128f1d
#
_cell.length_a   1.000
_cell.length_b   1.000
_cell.length_c   1.000
_cell.angle_alpha   90.00
_cell.angle_beta   90.00
_cell.angle_gamma   90.00
#
_symmetry.space_group_name_H-M   'P 1'
#
loop_
_entity.id
_entity.type
_entity.pdbx_description
1 polymer ?
#
loop_
_entity_poly.entity_id
_entity_poly.type
_entity_poly.pdbx_seq_one_letter_code
_entity_poly.pdbx_strand_id
1 'polypeptide(L)'
;LLERKLKKKFEGLGAEDLFEKIKENKIKCPVCGEDIEKVEIINMMFPVSPGVGNVTKAYLRPETAQSPYVNFKRQLEVMRKKLPLGLALVGRAYRNEISPRNFILRQRAFTQAELQIFFNPNKIDEHEDFKSVKDYKLHVVFADKRDAIHKINCDELSKKLPKFYVYHLVMIQKFYLLKLNVPKSKFRFRELDEKEKA
;
A
#
# COMPACT_ATOMS: atom_id res chain seq x y z
N LEU A 1 4.67 18.64 -10.58
CA LEU A 1 5.33 19.76 -11.25
C LEU A 1 5.90 20.75 -10.23
N LEU A 2 5.08 21.31 -9.32
CA LEU A 2 5.48 22.21 -8.23
C LEU A 2 6.62 21.62 -7.40
N GLU A 3 6.43 20.44 -6.84
CA GLU A 3 7.42 19.78 -5.99
C GLU A 3 8.78 19.60 -6.68
N ARG A 4 8.76 19.23 -7.95
CA ARG A 4 9.97 19.05 -8.74
C ARG A 4 10.69 20.36 -9.01
N LYS A 5 9.96 21.45 -9.24
CA LYS A 5 10.56 22.77 -9.51
C LYS A 5 11.02 23.48 -8.24
N LEU A 6 10.21 23.41 -7.19
CA LEU A 6 10.48 24.16 -5.95
C LEU A 6 11.22 23.33 -4.89
N LYS A 7 11.42 22.03 -5.12
CA LYS A 7 12.06 21.07 -4.19
C LYS A 7 11.42 21.08 -2.79
N LYS A 8 10.10 21.34 -2.73
CA LYS A 8 9.29 21.36 -1.51
C LYS A 8 8.09 20.44 -1.69
N LYS A 9 7.64 19.81 -0.59
CA LYS A 9 6.41 19.02 -0.59
C LYS A 9 5.20 19.96 -0.44
N PHE A 10 4.12 19.63 -1.15
CA PHE A 10 2.86 20.38 -1.16
C PHE A 10 1.67 19.45 -0.86
N GLU A 11 1.89 18.47 0.00
CA GLU A 11 0.85 17.54 0.44
C GLU A 11 -0.22 18.28 1.27
N GLY A 12 -1.50 17.95 1.04
CA GLY A 12 -2.63 18.52 1.79
C GLY A 12 -3.16 19.86 1.29
N LEU A 13 -2.59 20.45 0.22
CA LEU A 13 -3.12 21.68 -0.38
C LEU A 13 -4.28 21.38 -1.33
N GLY A 14 -5.30 22.27 -1.31
CA GLY A 14 -6.39 22.24 -2.27
C GLY A 14 -5.98 22.66 -3.69
N ALA A 15 -6.92 22.52 -4.65
CA ALA A 15 -6.66 22.90 -6.03
C ALA A 15 -6.39 24.41 -6.18
N GLU A 16 -7.11 25.24 -5.42
CA GLU A 16 -6.97 26.69 -5.42
C GLU A 16 -5.61 27.11 -4.89
N ASP A 17 -5.19 26.56 -3.71
CA ASP A 17 -3.87 26.85 -3.12
C ASP A 17 -2.73 26.44 -4.06
N LEU A 18 -2.87 25.28 -4.73
CA LEU A 18 -1.89 24.81 -5.69
C LEU A 18 -1.82 25.73 -6.91
N PHE A 19 -2.97 26.25 -7.36
CA PHE A 19 -3.04 27.19 -8.47
C PHE A 19 -2.40 28.53 -8.13
N GLU A 20 -2.64 29.07 -6.92
CA GLU A 20 -1.97 30.28 -6.45
C GLU A 20 -0.45 30.09 -6.40
N LYS A 21 0.03 28.98 -5.87
CA LYS A 21 1.47 28.65 -5.86
C LYS A 21 2.09 28.56 -7.25
N ILE A 22 1.34 28.06 -8.23
CA ILE A 22 1.76 28.02 -9.64
C ILE A 22 1.93 29.44 -10.16
N LYS A 23 0.96 30.32 -9.91
CA LYS A 23 1.00 31.73 -10.34
C LYS A 23 2.11 32.52 -9.67
N GLU A 24 2.21 32.43 -8.32
CA GLU A 24 3.26 33.11 -7.54
C GLU A 24 4.67 32.77 -8.05
N ASN A 25 4.89 31.52 -8.40
CA ASN A 25 6.21 31.06 -8.87
C ASN A 25 6.36 31.05 -10.39
N LYS A 26 5.40 31.64 -11.14
CA LYS A 26 5.39 31.75 -12.62
C LYS A 26 5.72 30.42 -13.30
N ILE A 27 5.07 29.34 -12.84
CA ILE A 27 5.34 28.00 -13.34
C ILE A 27 4.50 27.76 -14.58
N LYS A 28 5.17 27.53 -15.69
CA LYS A 28 4.58 27.25 -17.01
C LYS A 28 4.46 25.76 -17.30
N CYS A 29 3.60 25.41 -18.24
CA CYS A 29 3.44 24.05 -18.73
C CYS A 29 4.77 23.52 -19.28
N PRO A 30 5.23 22.34 -18.86
CA PRO A 30 6.51 21.78 -19.32
C PRO A 30 6.45 21.21 -20.75
N VAL A 31 5.27 21.16 -21.34
CA VAL A 31 5.06 20.60 -22.68
C VAL A 31 4.95 21.71 -23.73
N CYS A 32 4.08 22.70 -23.51
CA CYS A 32 3.84 23.80 -24.48
C CYS A 32 4.46 25.15 -24.08
N GLY A 33 4.91 25.29 -22.82
CA GLY A 33 5.48 26.55 -22.33
C GLY A 33 4.46 27.65 -21.98
N GLU A 34 3.17 27.38 -22.18
CA GLU A 34 2.10 28.31 -21.85
C GLU A 34 1.82 28.38 -20.34
N ASP A 35 1.09 29.42 -19.93
CA ASP A 35 0.65 29.55 -18.55
C ASP A 35 -0.39 28.49 -18.21
N ILE A 36 -0.40 28.03 -16.96
CA ILE A 36 -1.38 27.07 -16.46
C ILE A 36 -2.62 27.84 -16.05
N GLU A 37 -3.73 27.61 -16.74
CA GLU A 37 -4.97 28.35 -16.54
C GLU A 37 -5.76 27.88 -15.32
N LYS A 38 -5.71 26.58 -14.98
CA LYS A 38 -6.46 25.99 -13.86
C LYS A 38 -5.80 24.74 -13.29
N VAL A 39 -6.14 24.44 -12.04
CA VAL A 39 -5.87 23.17 -11.37
C VAL A 39 -7.20 22.54 -10.96
N GLU A 40 -7.42 21.29 -11.31
CA GLU A 40 -8.65 20.56 -11.02
C GLU A 40 -8.34 19.30 -10.20
N ILE A 41 -9.27 18.96 -9.29
CA ILE A 41 -9.25 17.69 -8.57
C ILE A 41 -9.88 16.62 -9.44
N ILE A 42 -9.14 15.54 -9.68
CA ILE A 42 -9.64 14.41 -10.45
C ILE A 42 -9.99 13.26 -9.51
N ASN A 43 -11.20 12.74 -9.69
CA ASN A 43 -11.58 11.51 -8.99
C ASN A 43 -10.89 10.32 -9.65
N MET A 44 -10.08 9.61 -8.89
CA MET A 44 -9.39 8.40 -9.36
C MET A 44 -10.30 7.18 -9.50
N MET A 45 -11.53 7.24 -8.97
CA MET A 45 -12.52 6.18 -9.20
C MET A 45 -13.23 6.40 -10.53
N PHE A 46 -13.44 5.33 -11.30
CA PHE A 46 -14.25 5.37 -12.50
C PHE A 46 -15.73 5.54 -12.16
N PRO A 47 -16.38 6.62 -12.58
CA PRO A 47 -17.83 6.72 -12.49
C PRO A 47 -18.49 5.77 -13.47
N VAL A 48 -19.57 5.15 -13.06
CA VAL A 48 -20.44 4.31 -13.89
C VAL A 48 -21.90 4.61 -13.58
N SER A 49 -22.76 4.44 -14.56
CA SER A 49 -24.21 4.62 -14.43
C SER A 49 -24.89 3.27 -14.66
N PRO A 50 -25.09 2.46 -13.62
CA PRO A 50 -25.78 1.18 -13.75
C PRO A 50 -27.27 1.40 -13.97
N GLY A 51 -27.86 0.60 -14.88
CA GLY A 51 -29.29 0.64 -15.20
C GLY A 51 -29.67 1.63 -16.29
N VAL A 52 -30.98 1.74 -16.51
CA VAL A 52 -31.58 2.64 -17.53
C VAL A 52 -31.86 3.99 -16.88
N GLY A 53 -31.49 5.07 -17.54
CA GLY A 53 -31.89 6.43 -17.14
C GLY A 53 -30.93 7.21 -16.28
N ASN A 54 -29.68 6.80 -16.10
CA ASN A 54 -28.60 7.55 -15.40
C ASN A 54 -28.97 8.04 -13.97
N VAL A 55 -29.84 7.35 -13.27
CA VAL A 55 -30.38 7.79 -11.98
C VAL A 55 -29.40 7.56 -10.83
N THR A 56 -28.55 6.54 -10.92
CA THR A 56 -27.65 6.16 -9.83
C THR A 56 -26.19 6.32 -10.24
N LYS A 57 -25.45 7.16 -9.50
CA LYS A 57 -24.00 7.23 -9.63
C LYS A 57 -23.37 6.09 -8.84
N ALA A 58 -22.59 5.26 -9.51
CA ALA A 58 -21.76 4.24 -8.90
C ALA A 58 -20.32 4.39 -9.37
N TYR A 59 -19.42 3.65 -8.74
CA TYR A 59 -18.01 3.68 -9.09
C TYR A 59 -17.45 2.27 -9.17
N LEU A 60 -16.56 2.03 -10.11
CA LEU A 60 -15.75 0.82 -10.11
C LEU A 60 -14.76 0.88 -8.94
N ARG A 61 -14.53 -0.25 -8.29
CA ARG A 61 -13.63 -0.31 -7.14
C ARG A 61 -12.18 0.02 -7.54
N PRO A 62 -11.52 0.98 -6.85
CA PRO A 62 -10.12 1.35 -7.12
C PRO A 62 -9.12 0.40 -6.46
N GLU A 63 -9.60 -0.48 -5.57
CA GLU A 63 -8.81 -1.46 -4.83
C GLU A 63 -9.67 -2.64 -4.39
N THR A 64 -9.05 -3.73 -3.98
CA THR A 64 -9.73 -4.95 -3.53
C THR A 64 -9.78 -5.07 -2.00
N ALA A 65 -9.03 -4.26 -1.27
CA ALA A 65 -8.87 -4.32 0.19
C ALA A 65 -10.20 -4.24 0.97
N GLN A 66 -11.17 -3.46 0.49
CA GLN A 66 -12.46 -3.28 1.17
C GLN A 66 -13.28 -4.57 1.25
N SER A 67 -13.17 -5.45 0.26
CA SER A 67 -14.01 -6.65 0.17
C SER A 67 -13.83 -7.62 1.35
N PRO A 68 -12.63 -7.97 1.82
CA PRO A 68 -12.43 -8.77 3.01
C PRO A 68 -13.01 -8.14 4.28
N TYR A 69 -12.89 -6.82 4.45
CA TYR A 69 -13.43 -6.13 5.62
C TYR A 69 -14.95 -6.16 5.67
N VAL A 70 -15.60 -5.78 4.58
CA VAL A 70 -17.07 -5.76 4.49
C VAL A 70 -17.66 -7.16 4.66
N ASN A 71 -16.99 -8.18 4.16
CA ASN A 71 -17.48 -9.56 4.23
C ASN A 71 -16.96 -10.34 5.45
N PHE A 72 -16.12 -9.77 6.30
CA PHE A 72 -15.46 -10.48 7.40
C PHE A 72 -16.43 -11.26 8.29
N LYS A 73 -17.46 -10.59 8.82
CA LYS A 73 -18.45 -11.22 9.71
C LYS A 73 -19.11 -12.41 9.04
N ARG A 74 -19.61 -12.22 7.81
CA ARG A 74 -20.25 -13.28 7.04
C ARG A 74 -19.32 -14.46 6.78
N GLN A 75 -18.06 -14.18 6.42
CA GLN A 75 -17.08 -15.25 6.16
C GLN A 75 -16.74 -16.01 7.45
N LEU A 76 -16.55 -15.31 8.56
CA LEU A 76 -16.30 -15.93 9.86
C LEU A 76 -17.43 -16.91 10.26
N GLU A 77 -18.68 -16.50 10.10
CA GLU A 77 -19.88 -17.30 10.41
C GLU A 77 -20.02 -18.50 9.47
N VAL A 78 -19.95 -18.28 8.15
CA VAL A 78 -20.11 -19.34 7.14
C VAL A 78 -19.00 -20.38 7.23
N MET A 79 -17.76 -19.93 7.38
CA MET A 79 -16.61 -20.83 7.47
C MET A 79 -16.46 -21.49 8.85
N ARG A 80 -17.21 -21.04 9.85
CA ARG A 80 -17.14 -21.52 11.25
C ARG A 80 -15.70 -21.53 11.80
N LYS A 81 -14.91 -20.52 11.41
CA LYS A 81 -13.50 -20.39 11.81
C LYS A 81 -13.36 -19.53 13.05
N LYS A 82 -12.20 -19.64 13.69
CA LYS A 82 -11.77 -18.78 14.80
C LYS A 82 -10.64 -17.87 14.34
N LEU A 83 -10.39 -16.81 15.10
CA LEU A 83 -9.22 -15.96 14.90
C LEU A 83 -7.93 -16.66 15.38
N PRO A 84 -6.80 -16.47 14.69
CA PRO A 84 -6.63 -15.63 13.51
C PRO A 84 -7.24 -16.23 12.24
N LEU A 85 -7.78 -15.38 11.35
CA LEU A 85 -8.38 -15.78 10.08
C LEU A 85 -7.79 -14.94 8.94
N GLY A 86 -7.20 -15.62 7.95
CA GLY A 86 -6.74 -15.00 6.72
C GLY A 86 -7.84 -15.04 5.65
N LEU A 87 -8.17 -13.90 5.07
CA LEU A 87 -9.04 -13.79 3.91
C LEU A 87 -8.22 -13.31 2.71
N ALA A 88 -8.07 -14.19 1.72
CA ALA A 88 -7.39 -13.89 0.47
C ALA A 88 -8.39 -13.55 -0.63
N LEU A 89 -8.08 -12.53 -1.41
CA LEU A 89 -8.89 -12.11 -2.56
C LEU A 89 -7.99 -11.84 -3.76
N VAL A 90 -8.38 -12.34 -4.90
CA VAL A 90 -7.81 -11.96 -6.20
C VAL A 90 -8.93 -11.35 -7.04
N GLY A 91 -8.73 -10.16 -7.58
CA GLY A 91 -9.77 -9.48 -8.32
C GLY A 91 -9.30 -8.29 -9.14
N ARG A 92 -10.17 -7.79 -9.98
CA ARG A 92 -9.90 -6.59 -10.80
C ARG A 92 -10.11 -5.33 -9.97
N ALA A 93 -9.19 -4.39 -10.13
CA ALA A 93 -9.27 -3.02 -9.63
C ALA A 93 -9.15 -2.03 -10.79
N TYR A 94 -9.72 -0.84 -10.60
CA TYR A 94 -9.84 0.16 -11.66
C TYR A 94 -9.47 1.53 -11.11
N ARG A 95 -8.51 2.19 -11.74
CA ARG A 95 -8.11 3.56 -11.38
C ARG A 95 -8.17 4.46 -12.60
N ASN A 96 -8.86 5.58 -12.49
CA ASN A 96 -8.97 6.55 -13.58
C ASN A 96 -7.67 7.35 -13.72
N GLU A 97 -6.62 6.67 -14.17
CA GLU A 97 -5.31 7.29 -14.41
C GLU A 97 -5.39 8.31 -15.55
N ILE A 98 -4.90 9.51 -15.32
CA ILE A 98 -4.89 10.60 -16.31
C ILE A 98 -4.03 10.21 -17.50
N SER A 99 -2.88 9.63 -17.26
CA SER A 99 -1.93 9.22 -18.29
C SER A 99 -1.36 7.85 -17.98
N PRO A 100 -2.06 6.78 -18.38
CA PRO A 100 -1.48 5.45 -18.28
C PRO A 100 -0.26 5.38 -19.18
N ARG A 101 0.91 5.12 -18.59
CA ARG A 101 2.21 5.08 -19.26
C ARG A 101 3.07 3.98 -18.66
N ASN A 102 4.28 3.83 -19.19
CA ASN A 102 5.22 2.79 -18.77
C ASN A 102 4.71 1.37 -19.04
N PHE A 103 4.06 1.19 -20.18
CA PHE A 103 3.53 -0.08 -20.64
C PHE A 103 2.57 -0.70 -19.62
N ILE A 104 2.94 -1.81 -18.95
CA ILE A 104 2.10 -2.50 -17.97
C ILE A 104 2.21 -1.95 -16.54
N LEU A 105 3.15 -1.06 -16.26
CA LEU A 105 3.39 -0.56 -14.89
C LEU A 105 2.32 0.41 -14.39
N ARG A 106 1.61 1.09 -15.29
CA ARG A 106 0.52 1.99 -14.95
C ARG A 106 -0.64 1.79 -15.90
N GLN A 107 -1.66 1.09 -15.45
CA GLN A 107 -2.86 0.74 -16.19
C GLN A 107 -4.11 1.25 -15.48
N ARG A 108 -5.19 1.47 -16.24
CA ARG A 108 -6.50 1.82 -15.69
C ARG A 108 -7.25 0.63 -15.11
N ALA A 109 -6.96 -0.57 -15.58
CA ALA A 109 -7.54 -1.82 -15.10
C ALA A 109 -6.43 -2.84 -14.86
N PHE A 110 -6.36 -3.40 -13.66
CA PHE A 110 -5.32 -4.34 -13.27
C PHE A 110 -5.86 -5.37 -12.27
N THR A 111 -5.15 -6.46 -12.13
CA THR A 111 -5.49 -7.49 -11.13
C THR A 111 -4.68 -7.25 -9.86
N GLN A 112 -5.38 -7.25 -8.72
CA GLN A 112 -4.76 -7.26 -7.40
C GLN A 112 -5.00 -8.60 -6.71
N ALA A 113 -4.00 -9.02 -5.93
CA ALA A 113 -4.12 -10.10 -4.97
C ALA A 113 -3.83 -9.53 -3.59
N GLU A 114 -4.72 -9.74 -2.64
CA GLU A 114 -4.60 -9.24 -1.27
C GLU A 114 -4.88 -10.36 -0.26
N LEU A 115 -4.17 -10.33 0.85
CA LEU A 115 -4.40 -11.16 2.01
C LEU A 115 -4.57 -10.27 3.24
N GLN A 116 -5.74 -10.35 3.88
CA GLN A 116 -6.02 -9.67 5.14
C GLN A 116 -6.06 -10.71 6.26
N ILE A 117 -5.26 -10.52 7.30
CA ILE A 117 -5.21 -11.42 8.46
C ILE A 117 -5.87 -10.72 9.64
N PHE A 118 -7.03 -11.24 10.04
CA PHE A 118 -7.79 -10.78 11.19
C PHE A 118 -7.36 -11.57 12.43
N PHE A 119 -7.02 -10.88 13.50
CA PHE A 119 -6.54 -11.50 14.75
C PHE A 119 -7.12 -10.78 15.98
N ASN A 120 -7.01 -11.42 17.15
CA ASN A 120 -7.37 -10.78 18.41
C ASN A 120 -6.24 -9.83 18.86
N PRO A 121 -6.48 -8.51 18.99
CA PRO A 121 -5.45 -7.55 19.37
C PRO A 121 -4.81 -7.84 20.74
N ASN A 122 -5.55 -8.46 21.67
CA ASN A 122 -5.02 -8.84 22.98
C ASN A 122 -4.04 -10.02 22.92
N LYS A 123 -3.91 -10.68 21.76
CA LYS A 123 -3.01 -11.82 21.53
C LYS A 123 -1.93 -11.54 20.49
N ILE A 124 -1.69 -10.26 20.19
CA ILE A 124 -0.71 -9.87 19.17
C ILE A 124 0.73 -10.30 19.51
N ASP A 125 1.03 -10.41 20.81
CA ASP A 125 2.34 -10.86 21.30
C ASP A 125 2.49 -12.39 21.40
N GLU A 126 1.46 -13.13 20.97
CA GLU A 126 1.45 -14.59 20.95
C GLU A 126 1.44 -15.11 19.51
N HIS A 127 2.16 -16.21 19.27
CA HIS A 127 2.02 -16.99 18.05
C HIS A 127 2.49 -18.42 18.31
N GLU A 128 1.65 -19.41 18.03
CA GLU A 128 1.90 -20.83 18.33
C GLU A 128 3.23 -21.31 17.72
N ASP A 129 3.49 -20.96 16.47
CA ASP A 129 4.68 -21.38 15.74
C ASP A 129 5.88 -20.43 15.88
N PHE A 130 5.83 -19.41 16.74
CA PHE A 130 6.93 -18.45 16.85
C PHE A 130 8.26 -19.12 17.22
N LYS A 131 8.22 -20.17 18.04
CA LYS A 131 9.41 -20.95 18.44
C LYS A 131 10.17 -21.53 17.23
N SER A 132 9.47 -21.87 16.15
CA SER A 132 10.07 -22.43 14.93
C SER A 132 10.85 -21.42 14.10
N VAL A 133 10.66 -20.13 14.34
CA VAL A 133 11.27 -19.03 13.57
C VAL A 133 12.13 -18.09 14.42
N LYS A 134 12.23 -18.28 15.73
CA LYS A 134 12.94 -17.37 16.64
C LYS A 134 14.37 -17.07 16.23
N ASP A 135 15.09 -18.06 15.71
CA ASP A 135 16.49 -17.96 15.31
C ASP A 135 16.66 -17.55 13.83
N TYR A 136 15.56 -17.38 13.10
CA TYR A 136 15.59 -16.96 11.72
C TYR A 136 16.03 -15.48 11.61
N LYS A 137 16.84 -15.16 10.60
CA LYS A 137 17.38 -13.81 10.39
C LYS A 137 16.58 -13.07 9.32
N LEU A 138 15.96 -11.98 9.71
CA LEU A 138 15.31 -11.04 8.80
C LEU A 138 16.30 -10.01 8.25
N HIS A 139 16.11 -9.64 7.01
CA HIS A 139 16.88 -8.58 6.34
C HIS A 139 16.12 -7.26 6.48
N VAL A 140 16.63 -6.35 7.30
CA VAL A 140 15.95 -5.09 7.65
C VAL A 140 16.89 -3.89 7.42
N VAL A 141 16.35 -2.83 6.85
CA VAL A 141 16.95 -1.49 6.82
C VAL A 141 16.16 -0.64 7.79
N PHE A 142 16.80 -0.25 8.90
CA PHE A 142 16.18 0.57 9.92
C PHE A 142 16.08 2.04 9.52
N ALA A 143 15.13 2.77 10.09
CA ALA A 143 14.90 4.17 9.78
C ALA A 143 16.10 5.07 10.14
N ASP A 144 16.78 4.74 11.23
CA ASP A 144 17.98 5.42 11.73
C ASP A 144 19.29 4.99 11.07
N LYS A 145 19.28 3.86 10.32
CA LYS A 145 20.48 3.24 9.71
C LYS A 145 20.20 2.82 8.27
N ARG A 146 19.98 3.81 7.41
CA ARG A 146 19.58 3.61 6.00
C ARG A 146 20.65 3.00 5.10
N ASP A 147 21.91 3.05 5.51
CA ASP A 147 23.07 2.72 4.66
C ASP A 147 23.36 1.23 4.58
N ALA A 148 22.78 0.42 5.44
CA ALA A 148 23.06 -1.00 5.53
C ALA A 148 21.84 -1.89 5.72
N ILE A 149 21.93 -3.10 5.16
CA ILE A 149 20.96 -4.18 5.44
C ILE A 149 21.45 -4.93 6.69
N HIS A 150 20.67 -4.84 7.75
CA HIS A 150 20.92 -5.57 8.99
C HIS A 150 20.26 -6.94 8.94
N LYS A 151 20.97 -7.95 9.44
CA LYS A 151 20.43 -9.30 9.67
C LYS A 151 20.12 -9.45 11.13
N ILE A 152 18.85 -9.36 11.52
CA ILE A 152 18.40 -9.41 12.90
C ILE A 152 17.66 -10.71 13.17
N ASN A 153 17.92 -11.35 14.31
CA ASN A 153 17.16 -12.52 14.76
C ASN A 153 15.72 -12.15 15.13
N CYS A 154 14.79 -13.03 14.82
CA CYS A 154 13.39 -12.83 15.16
C CYS A 154 13.15 -12.72 16.67
N ASP A 155 13.91 -13.45 17.49
CA ASP A 155 13.83 -13.32 18.94
C ASP A 155 14.23 -11.92 19.43
N GLU A 156 15.29 -11.35 18.86
CA GLU A 156 15.71 -9.99 19.16
C GLU A 156 14.69 -8.95 18.67
N LEU A 157 14.18 -9.13 17.46
CA LEU A 157 13.17 -8.22 16.87
C LEU A 157 11.85 -8.29 17.64
N SER A 158 11.49 -9.45 18.21
CA SER A 158 10.25 -9.63 18.98
C SER A 158 10.25 -8.88 20.32
N LYS A 159 11.39 -8.34 20.76
CA LYS A 159 11.47 -7.43 21.92
C LYS A 159 10.97 -6.01 21.58
N LYS A 160 10.90 -5.68 20.30
CA LYS A 160 10.45 -4.37 19.78
C LYS A 160 9.13 -4.44 19.04
N LEU A 161 8.83 -5.56 18.41
CA LEU A 161 7.65 -5.77 17.59
C LEU A 161 6.88 -7.01 18.07
N PRO A 162 5.56 -7.03 17.96
CA PRO A 162 4.75 -8.17 18.36
C PRO A 162 5.17 -9.47 17.65
N LYS A 163 5.18 -10.60 18.38
CA LYS A 163 5.56 -11.92 17.84
C LYS A 163 4.72 -12.34 16.64
N PHE A 164 3.43 -12.05 16.67
CA PHE A 164 2.52 -12.30 15.55
C PHE A 164 3.00 -11.60 14.28
N TYR A 165 3.37 -10.33 14.39
CA TYR A 165 3.88 -9.56 13.27
C TYR A 165 5.22 -10.08 12.76
N VAL A 166 6.17 -10.34 13.67
CA VAL A 166 7.50 -10.86 13.32
C VAL A 166 7.40 -12.22 12.61
N TYR A 167 6.51 -13.11 13.06
CA TYR A 167 6.27 -14.39 12.40
C TYR A 167 5.86 -14.20 10.93
N HIS A 168 4.92 -13.30 10.67
CA HIS A 168 4.46 -13.05 9.30
C HIS A 168 5.52 -12.40 8.42
N LEU A 169 6.40 -11.56 8.97
CA LEU A 169 7.58 -11.08 8.24
C LEU A 169 8.49 -12.23 7.80
N VAL A 170 8.68 -13.24 8.64
CA VAL A 170 9.44 -14.45 8.24
C VAL A 170 8.77 -15.18 7.09
N MET A 171 7.45 -15.35 7.15
CA MET A 171 6.71 -16.00 6.06
C MET A 171 6.84 -15.25 4.75
N ILE A 172 6.73 -13.91 4.78
CA ILE A 172 6.94 -13.05 3.61
C ILE A 172 8.37 -13.21 3.07
N GLN A 173 9.40 -13.10 3.92
CA GLN A 173 10.79 -13.26 3.46
C GLN A 173 11.03 -14.64 2.86
N LYS A 174 10.57 -15.71 3.51
CA LYS A 174 10.67 -17.09 2.97
C LYS A 174 9.96 -17.20 1.62
N PHE A 175 8.80 -16.61 1.46
CA PHE A 175 8.06 -16.64 0.19
C PHE A 175 8.89 -16.00 -0.93
N TYR A 176 9.42 -14.80 -0.73
CA TYR A 176 10.22 -14.13 -1.74
C TYR A 176 11.52 -14.88 -2.04
N LEU A 177 12.24 -15.33 -1.01
CA LEU A 177 13.55 -15.96 -1.21
C LEU A 177 13.47 -17.40 -1.70
N LEU A 178 12.49 -18.19 -1.22
CA LEU A 178 12.42 -19.63 -1.48
C LEU A 178 11.42 -20.00 -2.57
N LYS A 179 10.33 -19.25 -2.73
CA LYS A 179 9.30 -19.54 -3.75
C LYS A 179 9.48 -18.71 -5.01
N LEU A 180 9.83 -17.44 -4.87
CA LEU A 180 10.06 -16.56 -6.01
C LEU A 180 11.53 -16.47 -6.42
N ASN A 181 12.46 -17.14 -5.71
CA ASN A 181 13.89 -17.16 -5.96
C ASN A 181 14.52 -15.76 -6.09
N VAL A 182 14.01 -14.79 -5.32
CA VAL A 182 14.60 -13.45 -5.28
C VAL A 182 15.97 -13.53 -4.60
N PRO A 183 17.03 -13.00 -5.20
CA PRO A 183 18.34 -12.99 -4.58
C PRO A 183 18.34 -12.28 -3.23
N LYS A 184 19.00 -12.84 -2.21
CA LYS A 184 19.07 -12.28 -0.85
C LYS A 184 19.56 -10.82 -0.82
N SER A 185 20.43 -10.44 -1.74
CA SER A 185 20.94 -9.07 -1.88
C SER A 185 19.90 -8.07 -2.39
N LYS A 186 18.81 -8.55 -2.99
CA LYS A 186 17.72 -7.73 -3.55
C LYS A 186 16.48 -7.70 -2.68
N PHE A 187 16.47 -8.41 -1.55
CA PHE A 187 15.34 -8.45 -0.63
C PHE A 187 15.69 -7.81 0.70
N ARG A 188 14.84 -6.91 1.17
CA ARG A 188 14.89 -6.32 2.50
C ARG A 188 13.54 -5.77 2.92
N PHE A 189 13.26 -5.78 4.21
CA PHE A 189 12.25 -4.91 4.78
C PHE A 189 12.84 -3.53 5.03
N ARG A 190 12.07 -2.49 4.81
CA ARG A 190 12.46 -1.11 5.11
C ARG A 190 11.51 -0.56 6.17
N GLU A 191 12.07 -0.18 7.30
CA GLU A 191 11.33 0.55 8.31
C GLU A 191 11.03 1.97 7.79
N LEU A 192 9.77 2.40 7.94
CA LEU A 192 9.36 3.77 7.63
C LEU A 192 9.71 4.69 8.81
N ASP A 193 10.18 5.90 8.54
CA ASP A 193 10.34 6.91 9.58
C ASP A 193 8.99 7.58 9.91
N GLU A 194 8.95 8.41 10.96
CA GLU A 194 7.72 9.05 11.43
C GLU A 194 7.08 9.96 10.36
N LYS A 195 7.88 10.54 9.47
CA LYS A 195 7.40 11.40 8.38
C LYS A 195 6.81 10.61 7.22
N GLU A 196 7.16 9.34 7.12
CA GLU A 196 6.69 8.42 6.08
C GLU A 196 5.44 7.62 6.53
N LYS A 197 5.07 7.70 7.82
CA LYS A 197 3.92 7.00 8.43
C LYS A 197 2.63 7.83 8.35
N ALA A 198 2.37 8.52 7.27
CA ALA A 198 1.17 9.32 7.10
C ALA A 198 -0.07 8.48 6.81
#